data_9a6e2b8f891cf521b404edf313fa603a
#
_entry.id   9a6e2b8f891cf521b404edf313fa603a
#
_cell.length_a   1.000
_cell.length_b   1.000
_cell.length_c   1.000
_cell.angle_alpha   90.00
_cell.angle_beta   90.00
_cell.angle_gamma   90.00
#
_symmetry.space_group_name_H-M   'P 1'
#
loop_
_entity.id
_entity.type
_entity.pdbx_description
1 polymer ?
#
loop_
_entity_poly.entity_id
_entity_poly.type
_entity_poly.pdbx_seq_one_letter_code
_entity_poly.pdbx_strand_id
1 'polypeptide(L)'
;TLRKIAIISAVATILLFSFATRTYATRTDNEHLSALQSLISREIPYDANTPIDSIISWTNQLAPTLKFPRTEESYFTLLLWQVSAYIMRGDLSLAVDRARYMYESAKDMNSNFGIALANQAIGQAYTASYIQDKALSSYLDALHHLSPNNPQTYRLLVKISTLLQQMNRLEEAMTYVNPLNQLLEQQPEHPLAIPILIENAT
;
A
#
# COMPACT_ATOMS: atom_id res chain seq x y z
N THR A 1 21.37 43.32 -34.79
CA THR A 1 21.31 41.90 -35.23
C THR A 1 21.97 40.98 -34.22
N LEU A 2 23.16 41.26 -33.71
CA LEU A 2 23.91 40.46 -32.74
C LEU A 2 23.17 40.28 -31.39
N ARG A 3 22.49 41.30 -30.86
CA ARG A 3 21.69 41.21 -29.64
C ARG A 3 20.48 40.26 -29.78
N LYS A 4 19.84 40.21 -30.94
CA LYS A 4 18.72 39.28 -31.17
C LYS A 4 19.20 37.84 -31.24
N ILE A 5 20.35 37.55 -31.81
CA ILE A 5 20.94 36.22 -31.86
C ILE A 5 21.35 35.73 -30.47
N ALA A 6 21.90 36.59 -29.60
CA ALA A 6 22.27 36.26 -28.22
C ALA A 6 21.05 35.93 -27.37
N ILE A 7 19.93 36.67 -27.53
CA ILE A 7 18.68 36.41 -26.79
C ILE A 7 18.05 35.08 -27.24
N ILE A 8 18.03 34.80 -28.55
CA ILE A 8 17.48 33.55 -29.06
C ILE A 8 18.33 32.35 -28.59
N SER A 9 19.66 32.49 -28.56
CA SER A 9 20.56 31.46 -28.04
C SER A 9 20.34 31.22 -26.53
N ALA A 10 20.20 32.26 -25.74
CA ALA A 10 19.95 32.15 -24.30
C ALA A 10 18.58 31.48 -24.00
N VAL A 11 17.54 31.85 -24.74
CA VAL A 11 16.20 31.24 -24.59
C VAL A 11 16.22 29.79 -25.04
N ALA A 12 16.89 29.44 -26.11
CA ALA A 12 17.05 28.06 -26.57
C ALA A 12 17.82 27.20 -25.54
N THR A 13 18.86 27.76 -24.90
CA THR A 13 19.63 27.05 -23.87
C THR A 13 18.79 26.81 -22.60
N ILE A 14 17.98 27.78 -22.19
CA ILE A 14 17.07 27.65 -21.05
C ILE A 14 15.98 26.62 -21.33
N LEU A 15 15.42 26.61 -22.54
CA LEU A 15 14.40 25.62 -22.94
C LEU A 15 15.01 24.21 -23.03
N LEU A 16 16.21 24.04 -23.56
CA LEU A 16 16.90 22.74 -23.59
C LEU A 16 17.25 22.25 -22.18
N PHE A 17 17.66 23.15 -21.28
CA PHE A 17 17.95 22.79 -19.89
C PHE A 17 16.67 22.39 -19.13
N SER A 18 15.57 23.13 -19.34
CA SER A 18 14.27 22.78 -18.72
C SER A 18 13.69 21.49 -19.31
N PHE A 19 13.93 21.18 -20.58
CA PHE A 19 13.52 19.92 -21.21
C PHE A 19 14.40 18.76 -20.73
N ALA A 20 15.70 18.95 -20.57
CA ALA A 20 16.61 17.93 -20.06
C ALA A 20 16.32 17.59 -18.59
N THR A 21 16.07 18.60 -17.75
CA THR A 21 15.69 18.38 -16.34
C THR A 21 14.33 17.70 -16.22
N ARG A 22 13.38 18.04 -17.09
CA ARG A 22 12.04 17.38 -17.10
C ARG A 22 12.10 15.94 -17.60
N THR A 23 12.95 15.61 -18.58
CA THR A 23 13.18 14.24 -19.04
C THR A 23 13.99 13.42 -18.05
N TYR A 24 14.92 14.02 -17.33
CA TYR A 24 15.66 13.35 -16.25
C TYR A 24 14.74 13.03 -15.05
N ALA A 25 13.91 13.98 -14.63
CA ALA A 25 12.92 13.76 -13.56
C ALA A 25 11.93 12.65 -13.92
N THR A 26 11.35 12.67 -15.14
CA THR A 26 10.40 11.64 -15.57
C THR A 26 11.04 10.25 -15.74
N ARG A 27 12.34 10.16 -16.02
CA ARG A 27 13.05 8.88 -16.12
C ARG A 27 13.31 8.28 -14.74
N THR A 28 13.76 9.07 -13.78
CA THR A 28 13.95 8.64 -12.39
C THR A 28 12.63 8.28 -11.73
N ASP A 29 11.55 9.03 -11.99
CA ASP A 29 10.22 8.75 -11.48
C ASP A 29 9.67 7.43 -12.03
N ASN A 30 9.88 7.14 -13.31
CA ASN A 30 9.48 5.87 -13.92
C ASN A 30 10.31 4.68 -13.43
N GLU A 31 11.60 4.85 -13.16
CA GLU A 31 12.46 3.82 -12.58
C GLU A 31 12.05 3.53 -11.14
N HIS A 32 11.74 4.55 -10.34
CA HIS A 32 11.23 4.40 -8.97
C HIS A 32 9.82 3.80 -8.95
N LEU A 33 8.94 4.21 -9.86
CA LEU A 33 7.60 3.62 -10.00
C LEU A 33 7.68 2.14 -10.41
N SER A 34 8.57 1.81 -11.34
CA SER A 34 8.84 0.42 -11.75
C SER A 34 9.40 -0.41 -10.60
N ALA A 35 10.33 0.13 -9.82
CA ALA A 35 10.89 -0.53 -8.64
C ALA A 35 9.82 -0.76 -7.57
N LEU A 36 8.96 0.23 -7.30
CA LEU A 36 7.84 0.11 -6.37
C LEU A 36 6.77 -0.87 -6.88
N GLN A 37 6.42 -0.84 -8.15
CA GLN A 37 5.52 -1.82 -8.75
C GLN A 37 6.08 -3.24 -8.65
N SER A 38 7.39 -3.41 -8.84
CA SER A 38 8.05 -4.71 -8.65
C SER A 38 8.05 -5.16 -7.19
N LEU A 39 8.17 -4.25 -6.25
CA LEU A 39 8.05 -4.52 -4.82
C LEU A 39 6.59 -4.85 -4.43
N ILE A 40 5.62 -4.10 -4.95
CA ILE A 40 4.19 -4.34 -4.77
C ILE A 40 3.80 -5.72 -5.31
N SER A 41 4.31 -6.10 -6.48
CA SER A 41 4.01 -7.39 -7.11
C SER A 41 4.66 -8.59 -6.42
N ARG A 42 5.73 -8.38 -5.66
CA ARG A 42 6.42 -9.45 -4.91
C ARG A 42 5.76 -9.83 -3.58
N GLU A 43 4.67 -9.16 -3.21
CA GLU A 43 3.88 -9.45 -1.98
C GLU A 43 4.63 -9.31 -0.65
N ILE A 44 5.93 -9.15 -0.69
CA ILE A 44 6.77 -8.85 0.48
C ILE A 44 6.94 -7.35 0.51
N PRO A 45 6.25 -6.62 1.40
CA PRO A 45 6.32 -5.16 1.44
C PRO A 45 7.74 -4.67 1.73
N TYR A 46 8.59 -5.52 2.29
CA TYR A 46 9.95 -5.17 2.66
C TYR A 46 10.88 -6.37 2.42
N ASP A 47 11.83 -6.22 1.52
CA ASP A 47 13.08 -6.94 1.66
C ASP A 47 13.66 -6.53 3.03
N ALA A 48 14.14 -7.51 3.82
CA ALA A 48 14.76 -7.25 5.12
C ALA A 48 15.91 -6.22 5.06
N ASN A 49 16.40 -5.93 3.86
CA ASN A 49 17.47 -4.97 3.57
C ASN A 49 16.93 -3.58 3.12
N THR A 50 15.61 -3.39 2.92
CA THR A 50 15.10 -2.09 2.48
C THR A 50 14.95 -1.16 3.67
N PRO A 51 15.68 -0.03 3.73
CA PRO A 51 15.55 0.92 4.83
C PRO A 51 14.14 1.50 4.90
N ILE A 52 13.51 1.44 6.08
CA ILE A 52 12.13 1.93 6.31
C ILE A 52 11.98 3.40 5.88
N ASP A 53 12.99 4.23 6.19
CA ASP A 53 12.98 5.65 5.81
C ASP A 53 12.99 5.86 4.30
N SER A 54 13.58 4.96 3.53
CA SER A 54 13.55 5.00 2.07
C SER A 54 12.13 4.77 1.55
N ILE A 55 11.37 3.84 2.15
CA ILE A 55 9.97 3.59 1.77
C ILE A 55 9.12 4.84 2.03
N ILE A 56 9.28 5.47 3.18
CA ILE A 56 8.57 6.70 3.53
C ILE A 56 8.92 7.82 2.54
N SER A 57 10.21 7.97 2.23
CA SER A 57 10.69 8.98 1.29
C SER A 57 10.12 8.77 -0.12
N TRP A 58 10.21 7.54 -0.65
CA TRP A 58 9.71 7.20 -1.98
C TRP A 58 8.20 7.37 -2.09
N THR A 59 7.44 6.91 -1.09
CA THR A 59 5.98 7.07 -1.11
C THR A 59 5.56 8.53 -1.04
N ASN A 60 6.27 9.37 -0.29
CA ASN A 60 6.05 10.82 -0.27
C ASN A 60 6.32 11.50 -1.61
N GLN A 61 7.32 11.04 -2.35
CA GLN A 61 7.68 11.60 -3.65
C GLN A 61 6.72 11.13 -4.76
N LEU A 62 6.29 9.88 -4.71
CA LEU A 62 5.52 9.26 -5.80
C LEU A 62 4.02 9.47 -5.69
N ALA A 63 3.45 9.43 -4.49
CA ALA A 63 2.00 9.59 -4.33
C ALA A 63 1.43 10.84 -5.01
N PRO A 64 2.09 12.03 -4.95
CA PRO A 64 1.60 13.23 -5.65
C PRO A 64 1.70 13.16 -7.18
N THR A 65 2.51 12.26 -7.75
CA THR A 65 2.72 12.15 -9.20
C THR A 65 1.70 11.25 -9.90
N LEU A 66 0.96 10.45 -9.13
CA LEU A 66 -0.01 9.50 -9.66
C LEU A 66 -1.26 10.22 -10.19
N LYS A 67 -1.66 9.87 -11.42
CA LYS A 67 -2.81 10.49 -12.12
C LYS A 67 -4.02 9.56 -12.08
N PHE A 68 -5.06 10.01 -11.38
CA PHE A 68 -6.33 9.29 -11.30
C PHE A 68 -7.14 9.38 -12.61
N PRO A 69 -8.03 8.39 -12.86
CA PRO A 69 -8.33 7.19 -12.05
C PRO A 69 -7.42 5.97 -12.31
N ARG A 70 -6.52 6.01 -13.32
CA ARG A 70 -5.76 4.83 -13.78
C ARG A 70 -4.77 4.28 -12.77
N THR A 71 -4.41 5.07 -11.76
CA THR A 71 -3.38 4.75 -10.76
C THR A 71 -3.97 4.61 -9.35
N GLU A 72 -5.29 4.50 -9.23
CA GLU A 72 -6.00 4.44 -7.96
C GLU A 72 -5.48 3.32 -7.05
N GLU A 73 -5.40 2.09 -7.57
CA GLU A 73 -4.91 0.94 -6.81
C GLU A 73 -3.46 1.15 -6.34
N SER A 74 -2.60 1.65 -7.23
CA SER A 74 -1.21 1.94 -6.91
C SER A 74 -1.09 3.03 -5.84
N TYR A 75 -1.91 4.08 -5.92
CA TYR A 75 -1.92 5.17 -4.95
C TYR A 75 -2.27 4.69 -3.55
N PHE A 76 -3.40 4.00 -3.38
CA PHE A 76 -3.81 3.52 -2.06
C PHE A 76 -2.88 2.42 -1.54
N THR A 77 -2.31 1.59 -2.41
CA THR A 77 -1.29 0.61 -2.02
C THR A 77 -0.02 1.30 -1.49
N LEU A 78 0.45 2.36 -2.14
CA LEU A 78 1.60 3.15 -1.66
C LEU A 78 1.33 3.79 -0.29
N LEU A 79 0.13 4.35 -0.09
CA LEU A 79 -0.24 4.92 1.20
C LEU A 79 -0.34 3.86 2.30
N LEU A 80 -0.88 2.67 1.99
CA LEU A 80 -0.89 1.54 2.92
C LEU A 80 0.53 1.14 3.33
N TRP A 81 1.47 1.10 2.39
CA TRP A 81 2.87 0.81 2.67
C TRP A 81 3.51 1.86 3.56
N GLN A 82 3.18 3.13 3.33
CA GLN A 82 3.65 4.21 4.18
C GLN A 82 3.15 4.07 5.62
N VAL A 83 1.88 3.70 5.81
CA VAL A 83 1.32 3.40 7.14
C VAL A 83 2.08 2.24 7.79
N SER A 84 2.31 1.15 7.05
CA SER A 84 3.06 0.01 7.55
C SER A 84 4.50 0.39 7.94
N ALA A 85 5.16 1.25 7.15
CA ALA A 85 6.50 1.75 7.47
C ALA A 85 6.54 2.61 8.74
N TYR A 86 5.54 3.47 8.95
CA TYR A 86 5.41 4.22 10.22
C TYR A 86 5.21 3.29 11.41
N ILE A 87 4.36 2.25 11.28
CA ILE A 87 4.15 1.24 12.32
C ILE A 87 5.48 0.53 12.66
N MET A 88 6.21 0.06 11.66
CA MET A 88 7.50 -0.64 11.85
C MET A 88 8.56 0.26 12.50
N ARG A 89 8.52 1.56 12.26
CA ARG A 89 9.41 2.54 12.90
C ARG A 89 8.98 2.90 14.33
N GLY A 90 7.77 2.53 14.73
CA GLY A 90 7.19 2.87 16.03
C GLY A 90 6.44 4.21 16.05
N ASP A 91 6.32 4.89 14.92
CA ASP A 91 5.63 6.19 14.79
C ASP A 91 4.10 6.00 14.67
N LEU A 92 3.48 5.44 15.70
CA LEU A 92 2.05 5.07 15.67
C LEU A 92 1.12 6.26 15.43
N SER A 93 1.47 7.44 15.93
CA SER A 93 0.68 8.67 15.68
C SER A 93 0.64 9.01 14.19
N LEU A 94 1.80 9.00 13.53
CA LEU A 94 1.89 9.26 12.10
C LEU A 94 1.19 8.18 11.26
N ALA A 95 1.24 6.92 11.71
CA ALA A 95 0.51 5.83 11.07
C ALA A 95 -0.99 6.06 11.10
N VAL A 96 -1.55 6.45 12.26
CA VAL A 96 -2.98 6.76 12.43
C VAL A 96 -3.38 7.96 11.57
N ASP A 97 -2.59 9.05 11.59
CA ASP A 97 -2.90 10.24 10.81
C ASP A 97 -2.86 9.95 9.30
N ARG A 98 -1.90 9.15 8.85
CA ARG A 98 -1.83 8.73 7.44
C ARG A 98 -2.99 7.82 7.05
N ALA A 99 -3.38 6.87 7.89
CA ALA A 99 -4.53 5.99 7.63
C ALA A 99 -5.84 6.78 7.56
N ARG A 100 -6.02 7.80 8.42
CA ARG A 100 -7.16 8.72 8.35
C ARG A 100 -7.16 9.52 7.05
N TYR A 101 -6.00 10.07 6.66
CA TYR A 101 -5.86 10.76 5.37
C TYR A 101 -6.24 9.87 4.19
N MET A 102 -5.82 8.58 4.21
CA MET A 102 -6.24 7.60 3.18
C MET A 102 -7.76 7.48 3.11
N TYR A 103 -8.41 7.36 4.27
CA TYR A 103 -9.86 7.19 4.34
C TYR A 103 -10.60 8.39 3.75
N GLU A 104 -10.23 9.62 4.12
CA GLU A 104 -10.85 10.82 3.57
C GLU A 104 -10.59 10.95 2.06
N SER A 105 -9.36 10.71 1.61
CA SER A 105 -9.05 10.69 0.17
C SER A 105 -9.87 9.67 -0.59
N ALA A 106 -10.08 8.46 -0.03
CA ALA A 106 -10.87 7.42 -0.66
C ALA A 106 -12.36 7.80 -0.76
N LYS A 107 -12.90 8.48 0.25
CA LYS A 107 -14.27 9.02 0.22
C LYS A 107 -14.43 10.10 -0.85
N ASP A 108 -13.51 11.05 -0.91
CA ASP A 108 -13.54 12.14 -1.90
C ASP A 108 -13.48 11.60 -3.33
N MET A 109 -12.79 10.47 -3.52
CA MET A 109 -12.66 9.80 -4.81
C MET A 109 -13.77 8.78 -5.10
N ASN A 110 -14.69 8.52 -4.16
CA ASN A 110 -15.69 7.45 -4.20
C ASN A 110 -15.07 6.07 -4.50
N SER A 111 -13.90 5.79 -3.93
CA SER A 111 -13.14 4.57 -4.15
C SER A 111 -13.44 3.51 -3.10
N ASN A 112 -14.19 2.48 -3.45
CA ASN A 112 -14.41 1.33 -2.56
C ASN A 112 -13.10 0.60 -2.24
N PHE A 113 -12.21 0.44 -3.21
CA PHE A 113 -10.89 -0.14 -3.01
C PHE A 113 -10.05 0.72 -2.04
N GLY A 114 -10.05 2.04 -2.25
CA GLY A 114 -9.37 2.98 -1.35
C GLY A 114 -9.92 2.92 0.08
N ILE A 115 -11.24 2.87 0.27
CA ILE A 115 -11.89 2.72 1.58
C ILE A 115 -11.46 1.40 2.24
N ALA A 116 -11.40 0.29 1.48
CA ALA A 116 -10.94 -0.99 1.99
C ALA A 116 -9.49 -0.92 2.50
N LEU A 117 -8.57 -0.38 1.70
CA LEU A 117 -7.17 -0.26 2.10
C LEU A 117 -6.97 0.73 3.26
N ALA A 118 -7.76 1.80 3.32
CA ALA A 118 -7.73 2.73 4.45
C ALA A 118 -8.20 2.07 5.75
N ASN A 119 -9.30 1.33 5.72
CA ASN A 119 -9.76 0.56 6.88
C ASN A 119 -8.76 -0.54 7.28
N GLN A 120 -8.10 -1.19 6.31
CA GLN A 120 -7.00 -2.10 6.60
C GLN A 120 -5.83 -1.39 7.30
N ALA A 121 -5.46 -0.20 6.85
CA ALA A 121 -4.40 0.62 7.46
C ALA A 121 -4.77 1.03 8.90
N ILE A 122 -6.02 1.43 9.15
CA ILE A 122 -6.55 1.74 10.47
C ILE A 122 -6.49 0.50 11.36
N GLY A 123 -6.90 -0.67 10.85
CA GLY A 123 -6.81 -1.94 11.56
C GLY A 123 -5.38 -2.30 11.95
N GLN A 124 -4.40 -2.11 11.04
CA GLN A 124 -2.97 -2.32 11.34
C GLN A 124 -2.47 -1.39 12.46
N ALA A 125 -2.85 -0.11 12.42
CA ALA A 125 -2.46 0.85 13.45
C ALA A 125 -3.05 0.48 14.82
N TYR A 126 -4.31 0.02 14.88
CA TYR A 126 -4.93 -0.49 16.11
C TYR A 126 -4.29 -1.79 16.59
N THR A 127 -3.94 -2.71 15.69
CA THR A 127 -3.20 -3.94 16.04
C THR A 127 -1.86 -3.60 16.70
N ALA A 128 -1.09 -2.69 16.10
CA ALA A 128 0.18 -2.22 16.64
C ALA A 128 0.03 -1.48 17.98
N SER A 129 -1.14 -0.92 18.24
CA SER A 129 -1.50 -0.26 19.51
C SER A 129 -2.14 -1.22 20.54
N TYR A 130 -2.23 -2.51 20.23
CA TYR A 130 -2.88 -3.55 21.07
C TYR A 130 -4.37 -3.30 21.35
N ILE A 131 -5.06 -2.56 20.46
CA ILE A 131 -6.50 -2.28 20.56
C ILE A 131 -7.25 -3.26 19.64
N GLN A 132 -7.30 -4.52 20.05
CA GLN A 132 -7.72 -5.66 19.20
C GLN A 132 -9.15 -5.54 18.68
N ASP A 133 -10.13 -5.14 19.50
CA ASP A 133 -11.54 -5.03 19.08
C ASP A 133 -11.72 -3.98 17.97
N LYS A 134 -11.03 -2.83 18.07
CA LYS A 134 -11.05 -1.81 17.01
C LYS A 134 -10.32 -2.26 15.76
N ALA A 135 -9.22 -2.99 15.93
CA ALA A 135 -8.50 -3.58 14.80
C ALA A 135 -9.40 -4.55 14.04
N LEU A 136 -10.08 -5.46 14.74
CA LEU A 136 -11.00 -6.42 14.14
C LEU A 136 -12.14 -5.72 13.40
N SER A 137 -12.81 -4.75 14.05
CA SER A 137 -13.87 -3.97 13.38
C SER A 137 -13.37 -3.32 12.09
N SER A 138 -12.19 -2.69 12.12
CA SER A 138 -11.63 -2.03 10.93
C SER A 138 -11.29 -3.03 9.82
N TYR A 139 -10.79 -4.21 10.13
CA TYR A 139 -10.53 -5.24 9.11
C TYR A 139 -11.83 -5.81 8.53
N LEU A 140 -12.87 -5.98 9.32
CA LEU A 140 -14.19 -6.41 8.83
C LEU A 140 -14.83 -5.35 7.93
N ASP A 141 -14.72 -4.07 8.28
CA ASP A 141 -15.15 -2.95 7.42
C ASP A 141 -14.36 -2.95 6.10
N ALA A 142 -13.04 -3.18 6.14
CA ALA A 142 -12.24 -3.30 4.94
C ALA A 142 -12.71 -4.45 4.05
N LEU A 143 -12.99 -5.61 4.62
CA LEU A 143 -13.45 -6.80 3.91
C LEU A 143 -14.79 -6.56 3.21
N HIS A 144 -15.68 -5.78 3.81
CA HIS A 144 -16.99 -5.45 3.25
C HIS A 144 -16.91 -4.62 1.96
N HIS A 145 -15.82 -3.87 1.77
CA HIS A 145 -15.60 -3.03 0.59
C HIS A 145 -14.84 -3.73 -0.55
N LEU A 146 -14.43 -4.98 -0.38
CA LEU A 146 -13.72 -5.76 -1.40
C LEU A 146 -14.61 -6.83 -2.04
N SER A 147 -14.37 -7.09 -3.32
CA SER A 147 -14.98 -8.26 -3.97
C SER A 147 -14.31 -9.56 -3.49
N PRO A 148 -15.05 -10.69 -3.44
CA PRO A 148 -14.49 -11.96 -2.98
C PRO A 148 -13.23 -12.42 -3.74
N ASN A 149 -13.13 -12.10 -5.02
CA ASN A 149 -12.00 -12.50 -5.88
C ASN A 149 -10.83 -11.52 -5.87
N ASN A 150 -10.90 -10.43 -5.08
CA ASN A 150 -9.79 -9.50 -5.00
C ASN A 150 -8.65 -10.10 -4.17
N PRO A 151 -7.39 -10.07 -4.62
CA PRO A 151 -6.24 -10.59 -3.85
C PRO A 151 -6.13 -10.00 -2.43
N GLN A 152 -6.53 -8.74 -2.24
CA GLN A 152 -6.54 -8.12 -0.91
C GLN A 152 -7.55 -8.75 0.05
N THR A 153 -8.63 -9.36 -0.48
CA THR A 153 -9.60 -10.10 0.35
C THR A 153 -8.91 -11.23 1.11
N TYR A 154 -8.11 -12.04 0.43
CA TYR A 154 -7.38 -13.14 1.07
C TYR A 154 -6.38 -12.64 2.13
N ARG A 155 -5.69 -11.54 1.85
CA ARG A 155 -4.77 -10.92 2.83
C ARG A 155 -5.50 -10.41 4.07
N LEU A 156 -6.72 -9.90 3.91
CA LEU A 156 -7.54 -9.50 5.05
C LEU A 156 -8.05 -10.70 5.84
N LEU A 157 -8.45 -11.79 5.16
CA LEU A 157 -8.85 -13.03 5.83
C LEU A 157 -7.72 -13.56 6.72
N VAL A 158 -6.47 -13.56 6.23
CA VAL A 158 -5.29 -13.92 7.02
C VAL A 158 -5.16 -13.00 8.25
N LYS A 159 -5.22 -11.68 8.08
CA LYS A 159 -5.11 -10.73 9.21
C LYS A 159 -6.21 -10.87 10.24
N ILE A 160 -7.45 -11.11 9.80
CA ILE A 160 -8.61 -11.31 10.67
C ILE A 160 -8.45 -12.62 11.46
N SER A 161 -8.09 -13.72 10.77
CA SER A 161 -7.92 -15.01 11.44
C SER A 161 -6.80 -14.96 12.48
N THR A 162 -5.64 -14.40 12.14
CA THR A 162 -4.53 -14.21 13.08
C THR A 162 -4.93 -13.37 14.29
N LEU A 163 -5.64 -12.25 14.07
CA LEU A 163 -6.08 -11.40 15.17
C LEU A 163 -7.07 -12.13 16.07
N LEU A 164 -8.02 -12.88 15.51
CA LEU A 164 -8.98 -13.68 16.30
C LEU A 164 -8.30 -14.79 17.09
N GLN A 165 -7.26 -15.44 16.54
CA GLN A 165 -6.43 -16.41 17.27
C GLN A 165 -5.72 -15.74 18.45
N GLN A 166 -5.13 -14.56 18.27
CA GLN A 166 -4.51 -13.78 19.35
C GLN A 166 -5.52 -13.36 20.43
N MET A 167 -6.79 -13.17 20.05
CA MET A 167 -7.90 -12.91 20.99
C MET A 167 -8.47 -14.19 21.63
N ASN A 168 -7.93 -15.36 21.34
CA ASN A 168 -8.42 -16.69 21.74
C ASN A 168 -9.86 -17.00 21.26
N ARG A 169 -10.28 -16.40 20.13
CA ARG A 169 -11.60 -16.60 19.47
C ARG A 169 -11.46 -17.61 18.32
N LEU A 170 -11.04 -18.83 18.64
CA LEU A 170 -10.62 -19.85 17.66
C LEU A 170 -11.75 -20.30 16.73
N GLU A 171 -12.96 -20.47 17.25
CA GLU A 171 -14.11 -20.88 16.42
C GLU A 171 -14.45 -19.83 15.36
N GLU A 172 -14.38 -18.55 15.72
CA GLU A 172 -14.58 -17.46 14.77
C GLU A 172 -13.44 -17.37 13.77
N ALA A 173 -12.19 -17.56 14.20
CA ALA A 173 -11.05 -17.57 13.30
C ALA A 173 -11.21 -18.59 12.17
N MET A 174 -11.76 -19.77 12.48
CA MET A 174 -11.97 -20.83 11.48
C MET A 174 -12.91 -20.41 10.34
N THR A 175 -13.85 -19.51 10.57
CA THR A 175 -14.73 -18.98 9.51
C THR A 175 -13.96 -18.22 8.43
N TYR A 176 -12.82 -17.62 8.78
CA TYR A 176 -11.95 -16.90 7.87
C TYR A 176 -10.81 -17.76 7.31
N VAL A 177 -10.43 -18.82 8.00
CA VAL A 177 -9.43 -19.80 7.54
C VAL A 177 -9.98 -20.72 6.44
N ASN A 178 -11.23 -21.13 6.54
CA ASN A 178 -11.83 -22.06 5.58
C ASN A 178 -11.77 -21.60 4.11
N PRO A 179 -12.10 -20.33 3.76
CA PRO A 179 -11.93 -19.83 2.40
C PRO A 179 -10.46 -19.82 1.92
N LEU A 180 -9.52 -19.61 2.85
CA LEU A 180 -8.08 -19.66 2.54
C LEU A 180 -7.63 -21.07 2.20
N ASN A 181 -8.08 -22.07 2.96
CA ASN A 181 -7.78 -23.48 2.68
C ASN A 181 -8.36 -23.91 1.32
N GLN A 182 -9.58 -23.50 0.99
CA GLN A 182 -10.18 -23.77 -0.31
C GLN A 182 -9.39 -23.15 -1.46
N LEU A 183 -8.85 -21.92 -1.27
CA LEU A 183 -7.96 -21.31 -2.25
C LEU A 183 -6.69 -22.12 -2.47
N LEU A 184 -6.06 -22.62 -1.39
CA LEU A 184 -4.83 -23.41 -1.46
C LEU A 184 -5.07 -24.78 -2.12
N GLU A 185 -6.20 -25.40 -1.87
CA GLU A 185 -6.59 -26.67 -2.53
C GLU A 185 -6.75 -26.49 -4.05
N GLN A 186 -7.31 -25.35 -4.47
CA GLN A 186 -7.51 -25.05 -5.89
C GLN A 186 -6.25 -24.51 -6.58
N GLN A 187 -5.41 -23.80 -5.86
CA GLN A 187 -4.22 -23.11 -6.36
C GLN A 187 -3.04 -23.29 -5.37
N PRO A 188 -2.38 -24.45 -5.33
CA PRO A 188 -1.29 -24.71 -4.38
C PRO A 188 -0.08 -23.77 -4.52
N GLU A 189 0.14 -23.25 -5.75
CA GLU A 189 1.23 -22.30 -6.06
C GLU A 189 0.81 -20.85 -5.86
N HIS A 190 -0.35 -20.58 -5.24
CA HIS A 190 -0.80 -19.22 -5.01
C HIS A 190 0.20 -18.47 -4.12
N PRO A 191 0.55 -17.21 -4.39
CA PRO A 191 1.55 -16.43 -3.62
C PRO A 191 1.25 -16.33 -2.12
N LEU A 192 -0.02 -16.45 -1.71
CA LEU A 192 -0.42 -16.48 -0.30
C LEU A 192 -0.29 -17.85 0.36
N ALA A 193 0.14 -18.89 -0.37
CA ALA A 193 0.28 -20.24 0.18
C ALA A 193 1.23 -20.25 1.40
N ILE A 194 2.38 -19.60 1.30
CA ILE A 194 3.38 -19.55 2.39
C ILE A 194 2.83 -18.83 3.63
N PRO A 195 2.28 -17.59 3.53
CA PRO A 195 1.69 -16.92 4.69
C PRO A 195 0.59 -17.73 5.36
N ILE A 196 -0.33 -18.31 4.58
CA ILE A 196 -1.45 -19.10 5.10
C ILE A 196 -0.94 -20.37 5.82
N LEU A 197 0.06 -21.07 5.25
CA LEU A 197 0.64 -22.26 5.85
C LEU A 197 1.37 -21.97 7.15
N ILE A 198 2.07 -20.85 7.25
CA ILE A 198 2.78 -20.44 8.47
C ILE A 198 1.76 -20.15 9.59
N GLU A 199 0.69 -19.44 9.30
CA GLU A 199 -0.33 -19.11 10.31
C GLU A 199 -1.15 -20.31 10.77
N ASN A 200 -1.39 -21.29 9.89
CA ASN A 200 -2.09 -22.51 10.28
C ASN A 200 -1.22 -23.50 11.09
N ALA A 201 0.09 -23.27 11.15
CA ALA A 201 1.05 -24.15 11.86
C ALA A 201 1.34 -23.68 13.29
N THR A 202 0.89 -22.52 13.70
CA THR A 202 1.05 -21.95 15.07
C THR A 202 -0.21 -22.04 15.86
#